data_13cca3582b05fe93d450384df3b50aba
#
_entry.id   13cca3582b05fe93d450384df3b50aba
#
_cell.length_a   1.000
_cell.length_b   1.000
_cell.length_c   1.000
_cell.angle_alpha   90.00
_cell.angle_beta   90.00
_cell.angle_gamma   90.00
#
_symmetry.space_group_name_H-M   'P 1'
#
loop_
_entity.id
_entity.type
_entity.pdbx_description
1 polymer ?
#
loop_
_entity_poly.entity_id
_entity_poly.type
_entity_poly.pdbx_seq_one_letter_code
_entity_poly.pdbx_strand_id
1 'polypeptide(L)'
;MKKLLFILLIPSILIAEKPDRKQVLQHMHLAKSYFQGVWPDVTKVIVSPDKTRPSNIWTRAVFYEGLLELYKLDPRASDLKYMEDWGEFHHWSLRNGLKTRNADDQACGQVYLDLFDLKADSARIKPIKENIDNMIATEKSNDWSWIDCLQMSMPVFTRLGVRFKDDRYFTKMHDLYTDTKVKLYNQQEHLWWRDKDFIPPYKEPNGTNCYWSRGNGWVFAALARTLDLMPAKAPHRAEYVKDFQDMAAALLPLQRKDGFYNVSLADESNYGGPELTGTALFVYGMSWGIRQGILPASKYQKSVDKGWMAIDSCVQPNGFLAYVQGTGKEPKDGQPVTKTSVPNFEDFGAGCYLLAGSEILKAK
;
A
#
# COMPACT_ATOMS: atom_id res chain seq x y z
N MET A 1 39.13 -51.20 23.26
CA MET A 1 39.18 -49.75 22.99
C MET A 1 38.10 -49.39 21.93
N LYS A 2 36.94 -48.87 22.34
CA LYS A 2 35.88 -48.45 21.41
C LYS A 2 36.15 -46.97 21.03
N LYS A 3 36.40 -46.73 19.73
CA LYS A 3 36.53 -45.37 19.20
C LYS A 3 35.13 -44.76 19.08
N LEU A 4 34.85 -43.73 19.87
CA LEU A 4 33.67 -42.90 19.70
C LEU A 4 33.91 -41.97 18.52
N LEU A 5 33.06 -42.07 17.50
CA LEU A 5 33.03 -41.17 16.35
C LEU A 5 32.10 -40.00 16.70
N PHE A 6 32.68 -38.83 16.96
CA PHE A 6 31.88 -37.58 17.11
C PHE A 6 31.51 -37.10 15.73
N ILE A 7 30.22 -37.19 15.37
CA ILE A 7 29.65 -36.53 14.18
C ILE A 7 29.35 -35.11 14.59
N LEU A 8 30.14 -34.16 14.12
CA LEU A 8 29.84 -32.72 14.18
C LEU A 8 28.68 -32.43 13.21
N LEU A 9 27.48 -32.25 13.75
CA LEU A 9 26.37 -31.64 13.04
C LEU A 9 26.68 -30.15 12.86
N ILE A 10 27.18 -29.79 11.67
CA ILE A 10 27.26 -28.39 11.25
C ILE A 10 25.83 -27.93 10.97
N PRO A 11 25.29 -26.92 11.67
CA PRO A 11 24.00 -26.38 11.32
C PRO A 11 24.08 -25.74 9.92
N SER A 12 23.37 -26.31 8.97
CA SER A 12 23.19 -25.67 7.66
C SER A 12 22.50 -24.32 7.89
N ILE A 13 23.26 -23.24 7.75
CA ILE A 13 22.70 -21.91 7.62
C ILE A 13 21.94 -21.92 6.30
N LEU A 14 20.62 -22.06 6.34
CA LEU A 14 19.76 -21.77 5.19
C LEU A 14 19.96 -20.28 4.87
N ILE A 15 20.85 -20.00 3.93
CA ILE A 15 20.89 -18.71 3.26
C ILE A 15 19.58 -18.66 2.48
N ALA A 16 18.68 -17.75 2.86
CA ALA A 16 17.48 -17.53 2.08
C ALA A 16 17.91 -17.16 0.66
N GLU A 17 17.61 -18.02 -0.30
CA GLU A 17 17.85 -17.71 -1.71
C GLU A 17 17.09 -16.45 -2.07
N LYS A 18 17.75 -15.55 -2.83
CA LYS A 18 17.07 -14.38 -3.37
C LYS A 18 15.89 -14.85 -4.22
N PRO A 19 14.73 -14.14 -4.15
CA PRO A 19 13.57 -14.48 -4.97
C PRO A 19 13.95 -14.56 -6.45
N ASP A 20 13.60 -15.67 -7.11
CA ASP A 20 13.83 -15.81 -8.55
C ASP A 20 12.96 -14.79 -9.31
N ARG A 21 13.62 -13.89 -10.03
CA ARG A 21 12.96 -12.83 -10.81
C ARG A 21 11.87 -13.36 -11.74
N LYS A 22 12.12 -14.50 -12.40
CA LYS A 22 11.17 -15.12 -13.33
C LYS A 22 9.93 -15.60 -12.58
N GLN A 23 10.12 -16.25 -11.44
CA GLN A 23 9.01 -16.72 -10.59
C GLN A 23 8.20 -15.55 -10.06
N VAL A 24 8.85 -14.50 -9.56
CA VAL A 24 8.15 -13.29 -9.08
C VAL A 24 7.25 -12.70 -10.16
N LEU A 25 7.78 -12.47 -11.38
CA LEU A 25 7.01 -11.98 -12.52
C LEU A 25 5.85 -12.93 -12.88
N GLN A 26 6.10 -14.24 -12.90
CA GLN A 26 5.06 -15.22 -13.20
C GLN A 26 3.90 -15.15 -12.20
N HIS A 27 4.20 -15.09 -10.90
CA HIS A 27 3.18 -15.00 -9.86
C HIS A 27 2.43 -13.66 -9.90
N MET A 28 3.13 -12.54 -10.16
CA MET A 28 2.48 -11.24 -10.35
C MET A 28 1.51 -11.26 -11.53
N HIS A 29 1.91 -11.84 -12.66
CA HIS A 29 1.01 -12.00 -13.81
C HIS A 29 -0.15 -12.94 -13.52
N LEU A 30 0.06 -13.99 -12.76
CA LEU A 30 -1.00 -14.93 -12.38
C LEU A 30 -2.06 -14.23 -11.51
N ALA A 31 -1.65 -13.50 -10.46
CA ALA A 31 -2.54 -12.74 -9.60
C ALA A 31 -3.30 -11.64 -10.36
N LYS A 32 -2.60 -10.89 -11.22
CA LYS A 32 -3.21 -9.90 -12.10
C LYS A 32 -4.25 -10.53 -13.03
N SER A 33 -3.91 -11.65 -13.65
CA SER A 33 -4.79 -12.32 -14.63
C SER A 33 -6.04 -12.90 -13.98
N TYR A 34 -5.93 -13.39 -12.74
CA TYR A 34 -7.09 -13.79 -11.95
C TYR A 34 -8.06 -12.62 -11.78
N PHE A 35 -7.55 -11.48 -11.30
CA PHE A 35 -8.37 -10.29 -11.11
C PHE A 35 -9.04 -9.82 -12.42
N GLN A 36 -8.27 -9.71 -13.52
CA GLN A 36 -8.81 -9.31 -14.83
C GLN A 36 -9.82 -10.32 -15.39
N GLY A 37 -9.69 -11.61 -15.03
CA GLY A 37 -10.65 -12.66 -15.38
C GLY A 37 -11.98 -12.52 -14.62
N VAL A 38 -11.95 -12.09 -13.38
CA VAL A 38 -13.15 -11.78 -12.57
C VAL A 38 -13.80 -10.47 -13.02
N TRP A 39 -13.01 -9.49 -13.41
CA TRP A 39 -13.45 -8.15 -13.82
C TRP A 39 -12.97 -7.78 -15.23
N PRO A 40 -13.37 -8.54 -16.27
CA PRO A 40 -12.90 -8.27 -17.63
C PRO A 40 -13.46 -6.98 -18.22
N ASP A 41 -14.63 -6.55 -17.76
CA ASP A 41 -15.31 -5.33 -18.16
C ASP A 41 -15.05 -4.23 -17.14
N VAL A 42 -14.23 -3.24 -17.51
CA VAL A 42 -13.84 -2.11 -16.63
C VAL A 42 -15.02 -1.18 -16.30
N THR A 43 -16.12 -1.25 -17.06
CA THR A 43 -17.32 -0.41 -16.85
C THR A 43 -18.23 -0.95 -15.76
N LYS A 44 -18.00 -2.19 -15.29
CA LYS A 44 -18.84 -2.78 -14.27
C LYS A 44 -18.78 -2.01 -12.95
N VAL A 45 -19.96 -1.81 -12.42
CA VAL A 45 -20.15 -1.24 -11.09
C VAL A 45 -19.85 -2.31 -10.04
N ILE A 46 -19.07 -1.94 -9.05
CA ILE A 46 -18.79 -2.83 -7.91
C ILE A 46 -20.02 -2.83 -7.01
N VAL A 47 -20.62 -4.00 -6.82
CA VAL A 47 -21.75 -4.20 -5.90
C VAL A 47 -21.19 -4.71 -4.58
N SER A 48 -21.36 -3.95 -3.51
CA SER A 48 -21.26 -4.46 -2.14
C SER A 48 -22.66 -4.91 -1.67
N PRO A 49 -22.78 -5.71 -0.61
CA PRO A 49 -24.08 -6.23 -0.18
C PRO A 49 -25.17 -5.17 0.01
N ASP A 50 -24.77 -3.92 0.29
CA ASP A 50 -25.66 -2.79 0.63
C ASP A 50 -25.56 -1.60 -0.34
N LYS A 51 -24.57 -1.57 -1.26
CA LYS A 51 -24.30 -0.42 -2.13
C LYS A 51 -23.70 -0.82 -3.47
N THR A 52 -24.18 -0.15 -4.50
CA THR A 52 -23.52 -0.13 -5.82
C THR A 52 -22.50 1.01 -5.82
N ARG A 53 -21.25 0.73 -6.19
CA ARG A 53 -20.16 1.71 -6.25
C ARG A 53 -19.54 1.74 -7.64
N PRO A 54 -19.28 2.93 -8.21
CA PRO A 54 -18.55 3.03 -9.47
C PRO A 54 -17.11 2.56 -9.30
N SER A 55 -16.50 2.07 -10.39
CA SER A 55 -15.17 1.47 -10.32
C SER A 55 -14.01 2.48 -10.14
N ASN A 56 -14.25 3.81 -10.21
CA ASN A 56 -13.26 4.83 -9.84
C ASN A 56 -13.18 5.05 -8.31
N ILE A 57 -13.27 3.98 -7.55
CA ILE A 57 -13.13 3.93 -6.10
C ILE A 57 -11.70 3.55 -5.71
N TRP A 58 -11.29 3.93 -4.49
CA TRP A 58 -9.93 3.69 -3.99
C TRP A 58 -9.47 2.22 -4.10
N THR A 59 -10.34 1.24 -3.84
CA THR A 59 -9.97 -0.17 -3.91
C THR A 59 -9.47 -0.56 -5.30
N ARG A 60 -10.20 -0.12 -6.32
CA ARG A 60 -9.84 -0.36 -7.72
C ARG A 60 -8.63 0.47 -8.14
N ALA A 61 -8.51 1.71 -7.67
CA ALA A 61 -7.34 2.54 -7.94
C ALA A 61 -6.04 1.87 -7.45
N VAL A 62 -6.05 1.29 -6.25
CA VAL A 62 -4.88 0.54 -5.72
C VAL A 62 -4.51 -0.65 -6.61
N PHE A 63 -5.49 -1.37 -7.16
CA PHE A 63 -5.18 -2.42 -8.14
C PHE A 63 -4.44 -1.85 -9.36
N TYR A 64 -4.92 -0.74 -9.92
CA TYR A 64 -4.28 -0.12 -11.08
C TYR A 64 -2.91 0.48 -10.74
N GLU A 65 -2.70 0.99 -9.54
CA GLU A 65 -1.37 1.40 -9.07
C GLU A 65 -0.37 0.22 -9.14
N GLY A 66 -0.77 -0.94 -8.62
CA GLY A 66 0.04 -2.16 -8.69
C GLY A 66 0.24 -2.67 -10.13
N LEU A 67 -0.83 -2.64 -10.95
CA LEU A 67 -0.78 -3.05 -12.35
C LEU A 67 0.18 -2.16 -13.16
N LEU A 68 0.18 -0.86 -12.89
CA LEU A 68 1.08 0.06 -13.55
C LEU A 68 2.55 -0.20 -13.19
N GLU A 69 2.85 -0.51 -11.93
CA GLU A 69 4.20 -0.88 -11.53
C GLU A 69 4.66 -2.19 -12.20
N LEU A 70 3.76 -3.16 -12.35
CA LEU A 70 4.05 -4.36 -13.13
C LEU A 70 4.27 -4.03 -14.62
N TYR A 71 3.43 -3.16 -15.20
CA TYR A 71 3.57 -2.71 -16.60
C TYR A 71 4.93 -2.04 -16.85
N LYS A 72 5.42 -1.24 -15.93
CA LYS A 72 6.77 -0.61 -16.05
C LYS A 72 7.91 -1.63 -16.06
N LEU A 73 7.72 -2.81 -15.49
CA LEU A 73 8.71 -3.89 -15.40
C LEU A 73 8.62 -4.90 -16.55
N ASP A 74 7.43 -5.21 -16.99
CA ASP A 74 7.12 -6.14 -18.08
C ASP A 74 5.92 -5.60 -18.90
N PRO A 75 6.16 -4.68 -19.84
CA PRO A 75 5.11 -4.00 -20.58
C PRO A 75 4.26 -4.95 -21.43
N ARG A 76 2.94 -4.93 -21.23
CA ARG A 76 1.95 -5.63 -22.06
C ARG A 76 0.89 -4.64 -22.54
N ALA A 77 0.69 -4.57 -23.84
CA ALA A 77 -0.28 -3.64 -24.43
C ALA A 77 -1.70 -3.83 -23.89
N SER A 78 -2.09 -5.08 -23.55
CA SER A 78 -3.38 -5.39 -22.95
C SER A 78 -3.56 -4.76 -21.57
N ASP A 79 -2.49 -4.67 -20.76
CA ASP A 79 -2.56 -4.07 -19.43
C ASP A 79 -2.69 -2.55 -19.53
N LEU A 80 -1.94 -1.93 -20.44
CA LEU A 80 -2.08 -0.49 -20.70
C LEU A 80 -3.49 -0.16 -21.17
N LYS A 81 -3.99 -0.92 -22.15
CA LYS A 81 -5.36 -0.73 -22.66
C LYS A 81 -6.40 -0.88 -21.54
N TYR A 82 -6.26 -1.88 -20.67
CA TYR A 82 -7.18 -2.10 -19.56
C TYR A 82 -7.24 -0.92 -18.60
N MET A 83 -6.09 -0.29 -18.32
CA MET A 83 -6.01 0.92 -17.48
C MET A 83 -6.58 2.16 -18.20
N GLU A 84 -6.28 2.32 -19.50
CA GLU A 84 -6.79 3.44 -20.30
C GLU A 84 -8.30 3.36 -20.48
N ASP A 85 -8.86 2.17 -20.82
CA ASP A 85 -10.31 1.95 -20.95
C ASP A 85 -11.06 2.32 -19.68
N TRP A 86 -10.49 2.01 -18.49
CA TRP A 86 -11.07 2.40 -17.22
C TRP A 86 -11.07 3.92 -17.02
N GLY A 87 -9.95 4.58 -17.29
CA GLY A 87 -9.85 6.04 -17.19
C GLY A 87 -10.79 6.76 -18.15
N GLU A 88 -10.88 6.29 -19.41
CA GLU A 88 -11.75 6.83 -20.44
C GLU A 88 -13.22 6.62 -20.10
N PHE A 89 -13.62 5.45 -19.61
CA PHE A 89 -14.99 5.18 -19.16
C PHE A 89 -15.43 6.18 -18.07
N HIS A 90 -14.55 6.51 -17.14
CA HIS A 90 -14.83 7.49 -16.10
C HIS A 90 -14.59 8.94 -16.53
N HIS A 91 -14.24 9.19 -17.80
CA HIS A 91 -13.87 10.52 -18.28
C HIS A 91 -12.79 11.18 -17.40
N TRP A 92 -11.89 10.37 -16.85
CA TRP A 92 -10.82 10.80 -15.91
C TRP A 92 -11.35 11.53 -14.68
N SER A 93 -12.61 11.35 -14.33
CA SER A 93 -13.28 12.04 -13.25
C SER A 93 -13.10 11.34 -11.91
N LEU A 94 -13.25 12.11 -10.82
CA LEU A 94 -13.30 11.59 -9.46
C LEU A 94 -14.74 11.12 -9.15
N ARG A 95 -14.88 10.11 -8.27
CA ARG A 95 -16.17 9.49 -7.93
C ARG A 95 -17.25 10.48 -7.53
N ASN A 96 -16.92 11.48 -6.69
CA ASN A 96 -17.84 12.48 -6.19
C ASN A 96 -17.59 13.88 -6.78
N GLY A 97 -16.92 13.93 -7.94
CA GLY A 97 -16.71 15.16 -8.72
C GLY A 97 -15.65 16.10 -8.15
N LEU A 98 -15.56 17.28 -8.75
CA LEU A 98 -14.44 18.21 -8.56
C LEU A 98 -14.39 18.87 -7.16
N LYS A 99 -15.50 18.87 -6.42
CA LYS A 99 -15.57 19.51 -5.09
C LYS A 99 -15.35 18.54 -3.93
N THR A 100 -15.16 17.24 -4.22
CA THR A 100 -14.87 16.28 -3.16
C THR A 100 -13.59 16.65 -2.43
N ARG A 101 -13.59 16.43 -1.11
CA ARG A 101 -12.41 16.56 -0.25
C ARG A 101 -12.04 15.22 0.38
N ASN A 102 -12.72 14.15 -0.06
CA ASN A 102 -12.48 12.80 0.42
C ASN A 102 -11.30 12.18 -0.34
N ALA A 103 -10.29 11.76 0.38
CA ALA A 103 -9.08 11.16 -0.18
C ALA A 103 -9.36 9.87 -0.97
N ASP A 104 -10.36 9.06 -0.57
CA ASP A 104 -10.76 7.86 -1.30
C ASP A 104 -11.23 8.16 -2.73
N ASP A 105 -11.84 9.33 -2.94
CA ASP A 105 -12.26 9.77 -4.27
C ASP A 105 -11.08 10.28 -5.11
N GLN A 106 -9.99 10.71 -4.45
CA GLN A 106 -8.78 11.23 -5.09
C GLN A 106 -7.80 10.12 -5.50
N ALA A 107 -7.94 8.92 -4.94
CA ALA A 107 -7.03 7.81 -5.18
C ALA A 107 -6.86 7.46 -6.67
N CYS A 108 -7.95 7.50 -7.46
CA CYS A 108 -7.90 7.28 -8.91
C CYS A 108 -6.96 8.27 -9.63
N GLY A 109 -6.79 9.47 -9.08
CA GLY A 109 -5.88 10.49 -9.61
C GLY A 109 -4.42 10.05 -9.66
N GLN A 110 -3.98 9.12 -8.80
CA GLN A 110 -2.63 8.56 -8.89
C GLN A 110 -2.42 7.86 -10.23
N VAL A 111 -3.37 7.01 -10.60
CA VAL A 111 -3.33 6.25 -11.88
C VAL A 111 -3.46 7.19 -13.08
N TYR A 112 -4.34 8.19 -12.99
CA TYR A 112 -4.51 9.17 -14.07
C TYR A 112 -3.22 9.96 -14.33
N LEU A 113 -2.52 10.36 -13.29
CA LEU A 113 -1.23 11.03 -13.37
C LEU A 113 -0.14 10.10 -13.94
N ASP A 114 -0.13 8.81 -13.54
CA ASP A 114 0.78 7.81 -14.08
C ASP A 114 0.56 7.59 -15.59
N LEU A 115 -0.70 7.44 -16.02
CA LEU A 115 -1.05 7.26 -17.43
C LEU A 115 -0.75 8.53 -18.26
N PHE A 116 -0.87 9.70 -17.65
CA PHE A 116 -0.42 10.95 -18.27
C PHE A 116 1.10 10.95 -18.48
N ASP A 117 1.88 10.44 -17.52
CA ASP A 117 3.34 10.36 -17.65
C ASP A 117 3.79 9.42 -18.77
N LEU A 118 3.00 8.36 -19.06
CA LEU A 118 3.24 7.48 -20.19
C LEU A 118 2.86 8.12 -21.53
N LYS A 119 1.74 8.84 -21.57
CA LYS A 119 1.24 9.52 -22.75
C LYS A 119 0.55 10.82 -22.35
N ALA A 120 1.21 11.91 -22.63
CA ALA A 120 0.74 13.24 -22.27
C ALA A 120 -0.58 13.59 -22.99
N ASP A 121 -1.65 13.62 -22.20
CA ASP A 121 -2.98 14.11 -22.58
C ASP A 121 -3.56 14.85 -21.39
N SER A 122 -3.71 16.18 -21.53
CA SER A 122 -4.19 17.03 -20.43
C SER A 122 -5.58 16.66 -19.91
N ALA A 123 -6.42 16.03 -20.73
CA ALA A 123 -7.73 15.56 -20.30
C ALA A 123 -7.62 14.55 -19.15
N ARG A 124 -6.57 13.72 -19.13
CA ARG A 124 -6.34 12.69 -18.10
C ARG A 124 -6.17 13.26 -16.69
N ILE A 125 -5.58 14.44 -16.56
CA ILE A 125 -5.23 15.00 -15.26
C ILE A 125 -6.01 16.27 -14.90
N LYS A 126 -6.77 16.84 -15.85
CA LYS A 126 -7.52 18.08 -15.61
C LYS A 126 -8.46 17.97 -14.40
N PRO A 127 -9.31 16.93 -14.26
CA PRO A 127 -10.21 16.83 -13.12
C PRO A 127 -9.50 16.70 -11.77
N ILE A 128 -8.47 15.87 -11.67
CA ILE A 128 -7.75 15.70 -10.40
C ILE A 128 -6.96 16.97 -10.04
N LYS A 129 -6.34 17.63 -11.02
CA LYS A 129 -5.67 18.91 -10.78
C LYS A 129 -6.64 19.96 -10.28
N GLU A 130 -7.78 20.15 -10.94
CA GLU A 130 -8.80 21.12 -10.53
C GLU A 130 -9.34 20.82 -9.12
N ASN A 131 -9.55 19.54 -8.79
CA ASN A 131 -9.97 19.14 -7.45
C ASN A 131 -8.94 19.55 -6.38
N ILE A 132 -7.66 19.27 -6.60
CA ILE A 132 -6.61 19.62 -5.64
C ILE A 132 -6.39 21.14 -5.59
N ASP A 133 -6.47 21.85 -6.73
CA ASP A 133 -6.41 23.31 -6.75
C ASP A 133 -7.53 23.94 -5.89
N ASN A 134 -8.74 23.36 -5.93
CA ASN A 134 -9.86 23.79 -5.07
C ASN A 134 -9.55 23.56 -3.58
N MET A 135 -8.82 22.52 -3.22
CA MET A 135 -8.37 22.30 -1.84
C MET A 135 -7.31 23.30 -1.42
N ILE A 136 -6.36 23.61 -2.30
CA ILE A 136 -5.29 24.59 -2.05
C ILE A 136 -5.87 26.00 -1.87
N ALA A 137 -6.91 26.35 -2.61
CA ALA A 137 -7.56 27.64 -2.55
C ALA A 137 -8.26 27.95 -1.21
N THR A 138 -8.29 27.00 -0.28
CA THR A 138 -8.90 27.16 1.05
C THR A 138 -7.87 26.92 2.15
N GLU A 139 -8.05 27.54 3.31
CA GLU A 139 -7.20 27.30 4.49
C GLU A 139 -7.51 25.98 5.21
N LYS A 140 -8.65 25.35 4.89
CA LYS A 140 -9.07 24.11 5.52
C LYS A 140 -8.04 22.98 5.30
N SER A 141 -7.55 22.35 6.38
CA SER A 141 -6.51 21.31 6.38
C SER A 141 -6.84 20.10 7.27
N ASN A 142 -8.11 19.88 7.63
CA ASN A 142 -8.55 18.80 8.50
C ASN A 142 -9.43 17.76 7.80
N ASP A 143 -9.22 17.55 6.50
CA ASP A 143 -10.01 16.62 5.70
C ASP A 143 -9.61 15.16 5.90
N TRP A 144 -8.38 14.91 6.35
CA TRP A 144 -7.85 13.57 6.54
C TRP A 144 -8.01 13.12 7.99
N SER A 145 -9.20 12.62 8.32
CA SER A 145 -9.56 12.19 9.67
C SER A 145 -9.31 10.71 9.95
N TRP A 146 -8.68 10.01 9.02
CA TRP A 146 -8.26 8.60 9.12
C TRP A 146 -6.98 8.37 8.34
N ILE A 147 -6.15 7.43 8.77
CA ILE A 147 -4.78 7.30 8.25
C ILE A 147 -4.69 6.79 6.81
N ASP A 148 -5.70 6.07 6.32
CA ASP A 148 -5.70 5.53 4.95
C ASP A 148 -5.67 6.66 3.90
N CYS A 149 -6.18 7.85 4.25
CA CYS A 149 -6.15 9.03 3.35
C CYS A 149 -4.74 9.37 2.88
N LEU A 150 -3.72 9.08 3.69
CA LEU A 150 -2.33 9.39 3.33
C LEU A 150 -1.93 8.68 2.03
N GLN A 151 -2.21 7.37 1.93
CA GLN A 151 -1.96 6.63 0.70
C GLN A 151 -2.84 7.10 -0.46
N MET A 152 -4.09 7.44 -0.17
CA MET A 152 -5.06 7.79 -1.21
C MET A 152 -4.74 9.14 -1.86
N SER A 153 -4.12 10.08 -1.13
CA SER A 153 -4.01 11.45 -1.62
C SER A 153 -2.61 12.07 -1.60
N MET A 154 -1.71 11.76 -0.65
CA MET A 154 -0.36 12.36 -0.62
C MET A 154 0.41 12.21 -1.94
N PRO A 155 0.44 11.03 -2.61
CA PRO A 155 1.15 10.91 -3.88
C PRO A 155 0.55 11.79 -4.99
N VAL A 156 -0.76 12.10 -4.96
CA VAL A 156 -1.41 13.00 -5.91
C VAL A 156 -0.88 14.42 -5.76
N PHE A 157 -0.89 14.96 -4.52
CA PHE A 157 -0.33 16.29 -4.23
C PHE A 157 1.13 16.37 -4.66
N THR A 158 1.91 15.36 -4.30
CA THR A 158 3.35 15.30 -4.62
C THR A 158 3.59 15.36 -6.13
N ARG A 159 2.88 14.54 -6.92
CA ARG A 159 3.03 14.53 -8.38
C ARG A 159 2.65 15.85 -9.01
N LEU A 160 1.56 16.47 -8.57
CA LEU A 160 1.13 17.77 -9.06
C LEU A 160 2.18 18.85 -8.72
N GLY A 161 2.68 18.87 -7.48
CA GLY A 161 3.72 19.80 -7.05
C GLY A 161 5.00 19.68 -7.88
N VAL A 162 5.48 18.46 -8.13
CA VAL A 162 6.66 18.21 -8.97
C VAL A 162 6.41 18.64 -10.42
N ARG A 163 5.28 18.24 -10.98
CA ARG A 163 4.94 18.49 -12.38
C ARG A 163 4.78 19.96 -12.70
N PHE A 164 4.04 20.68 -11.85
CA PHE A 164 3.78 22.10 -12.07
C PHE A 164 4.82 23.02 -11.42
N LYS A 165 5.83 22.46 -10.72
CA LYS A 165 6.88 23.19 -9.99
C LYS A 165 6.27 24.23 -9.04
N ASP A 166 5.28 23.79 -8.27
CA ASP A 166 4.46 24.65 -7.41
C ASP A 166 4.46 24.09 -5.97
N ASP A 167 5.15 24.76 -5.08
CA ASP A 167 5.32 24.36 -3.68
C ASP A 167 4.02 24.42 -2.86
N ARG A 168 2.97 25.10 -3.36
CA ARG A 168 1.66 25.17 -2.68
C ARG A 168 1.05 23.77 -2.52
N TYR A 169 1.31 22.85 -3.47
CA TYR A 169 0.88 21.45 -3.34
C TYR A 169 1.56 20.76 -2.17
N PHE A 170 2.87 20.95 -2.00
CA PHE A 170 3.61 20.38 -0.87
C PHE A 170 3.18 21.00 0.45
N THR A 171 2.98 22.31 0.50
CA THR A 171 2.50 23.00 1.70
C THR A 171 1.14 22.47 2.14
N LYS A 172 0.18 22.41 1.21
CA LYS A 172 -1.17 21.92 1.53
C LYS A 172 -1.18 20.46 1.96
N MET A 173 -0.40 19.62 1.28
CA MET A 173 -0.21 18.23 1.66
C MET A 173 0.34 18.11 3.07
N HIS A 174 1.33 18.91 3.41
CA HIS A 174 1.95 18.92 4.73
C HIS A 174 1.00 19.36 5.82
N ASP A 175 0.20 20.40 5.59
CA ASP A 175 -0.83 20.85 6.53
C ASP A 175 -1.83 19.75 6.85
N LEU A 176 -2.31 19.04 5.82
CA LEU A 176 -3.22 17.89 5.97
C LEU A 176 -2.55 16.72 6.70
N TYR A 177 -1.30 16.40 6.33
CA TYR A 177 -0.50 15.36 6.98
C TYR A 177 -0.28 15.67 8.47
N THR A 178 0.10 16.90 8.79
CA THR A 178 0.37 17.34 10.16
C THR A 178 -0.88 17.28 11.03
N ASP A 179 -2.04 17.71 10.50
CA ASP A 179 -3.32 17.60 11.20
C ASP A 179 -3.65 16.14 11.54
N THR A 180 -3.45 15.23 10.57
CA THR A 180 -3.64 13.79 10.79
C THR A 180 -2.64 13.23 11.81
N LYS A 181 -1.37 13.60 11.68
CA LYS A 181 -0.28 13.13 12.54
C LYS A 181 -0.47 13.54 13.99
N VAL A 182 -0.82 14.80 14.24
CA VAL A 182 -1.08 15.31 15.60
C VAL A 182 -2.20 14.53 16.29
N LYS A 183 -3.19 14.07 15.55
CA LYS A 183 -4.36 13.36 16.09
C LYS A 183 -4.14 11.85 16.23
N LEU A 184 -3.42 11.24 15.29
CA LEU A 184 -3.46 9.79 15.09
C LEU A 184 -2.09 9.10 15.18
N TYR A 185 -1.00 9.82 15.36
CA TYR A 185 0.33 9.23 15.49
C TYR A 185 0.75 9.08 16.96
N ASN A 186 1.10 7.86 17.34
CA ASN A 186 1.71 7.62 18.65
C ASN A 186 3.22 7.87 18.57
N GLN A 187 3.66 8.98 19.14
CA GLN A 187 5.08 9.39 19.17
C GLN A 187 6.00 8.46 19.95
N GLN A 188 5.46 7.64 20.85
CA GLN A 188 6.25 6.70 21.67
C GLN A 188 6.43 5.35 20.98
N GLU A 189 5.39 4.87 20.32
CA GLU A 189 5.38 3.55 19.66
C GLU A 189 5.62 3.65 18.15
N HIS A 190 5.62 4.87 17.59
CA HIS A 190 5.84 5.17 16.15
C HIS A 190 4.90 4.44 15.20
N LEU A 191 3.68 4.16 15.67
CA LEU A 191 2.59 3.57 14.91
C LEU A 191 1.36 4.48 14.97
N TRP A 192 0.36 4.20 14.14
CA TRP A 192 -0.78 5.06 13.95
C TRP A 192 -2.07 4.37 14.36
N TRP A 193 -2.90 5.05 15.16
CA TRP A 193 -4.31 4.70 15.34
C TRP A 193 -5.06 5.01 14.04
N ARG A 194 -5.97 4.12 13.64
CA ARG A 194 -6.67 4.25 12.36
C ARG A 194 -7.46 5.54 12.24
N ASP A 195 -8.22 5.90 13.27
CA ASP A 195 -8.97 7.14 13.41
C ASP A 195 -9.25 7.43 14.91
N LYS A 196 -10.04 8.48 15.17
CA LYS A 196 -10.37 8.92 16.54
C LYS A 196 -11.03 7.85 17.42
N ASP A 197 -11.66 6.83 16.82
CA ASP A 197 -12.39 5.79 17.58
C ASP A 197 -11.40 4.81 18.24
N PHE A 198 -10.14 4.78 17.79
CA PHE A 198 -9.10 3.84 18.25
C PHE A 198 -7.99 4.48 19.10
N ILE A 199 -8.02 5.79 19.31
CA ILE A 199 -7.09 6.44 20.24
C ILE A 199 -7.46 6.08 21.69
N PRO A 200 -6.50 6.17 22.67
CA PRO A 200 -6.84 5.99 24.08
C PRO A 200 -8.06 6.83 24.50
N PRO A 201 -9.00 6.26 25.30
CA PRO A 201 -8.84 5.06 26.13
C PRO A 201 -9.10 3.71 25.42
N TYR A 202 -9.37 3.68 24.10
CA TYR A 202 -9.54 2.39 23.39
C TYR A 202 -8.26 1.53 23.53
N LYS A 203 -8.47 0.23 23.79
CA LYS A 203 -7.41 -0.77 23.94
C LYS A 203 -7.84 -2.09 23.29
N GLU A 204 -6.85 -2.83 22.81
CA GLU A 204 -7.00 -4.22 22.42
C GLU A 204 -7.29 -5.10 23.64
N PRO A 205 -7.84 -6.33 23.47
CA PRO A 205 -8.12 -7.24 24.57
C PRO A 205 -6.93 -7.52 25.49
N ASN A 206 -5.71 -7.52 24.97
CA ASN A 206 -4.49 -7.69 25.78
C ASN A 206 -4.02 -6.40 26.50
N GLY A 207 -4.76 -5.28 26.36
CA GLY A 207 -4.44 -3.99 26.97
C GLY A 207 -3.49 -3.10 26.17
N THR A 208 -3.02 -3.54 25.02
CA THR A 208 -2.17 -2.72 24.12
C THR A 208 -2.98 -1.69 23.33
N ASN A 209 -2.30 -0.77 22.63
CA ASN A 209 -2.94 0.12 21.67
C ASN A 209 -3.40 -0.66 20.42
N CYS A 210 -4.51 -0.25 19.80
CA CYS A 210 -4.98 -0.84 18.56
C CYS A 210 -4.24 -0.27 17.36
N TYR A 211 -3.41 -1.09 16.73
CA TYR A 211 -2.73 -0.74 15.48
C TYR A 211 -3.11 -1.73 14.38
N TRP A 212 -4.07 -1.31 13.57
CA TRP A 212 -4.51 -2.11 12.43
C TRP A 212 -3.42 -2.21 11.35
N SER A 213 -3.09 -3.43 10.96
CA SER A 213 -1.96 -3.73 10.06
C SER A 213 -2.09 -3.01 8.72
N ARG A 214 -3.19 -3.20 7.99
CA ARG A 214 -3.38 -2.55 6.68
C ARG A 214 -3.40 -1.03 6.79
N GLY A 215 -4.01 -0.46 7.85
CA GLY A 215 -4.01 0.99 8.08
C GLY A 215 -2.59 1.54 8.21
N ASN A 216 -1.75 0.93 9.05
CA ASN A 216 -0.34 1.29 9.17
C ASN A 216 0.44 1.01 7.87
N GLY A 217 0.07 -0.05 7.15
CA GLY A 217 0.60 -0.34 5.82
C GLY A 217 0.36 0.79 4.83
N TRP A 218 -0.83 1.37 4.83
CA TRP A 218 -1.15 2.52 3.97
C TRP A 218 -0.27 3.73 4.28
N VAL A 219 -0.08 4.08 5.56
CA VAL A 219 0.81 5.18 5.94
C VAL A 219 2.23 4.93 5.48
N PHE A 220 2.73 3.73 5.72
CA PHE A 220 4.10 3.37 5.35
C PHE A 220 4.34 3.40 3.85
N ALA A 221 3.39 2.89 3.06
CA ALA A 221 3.42 2.97 1.60
C ALA A 221 3.26 4.41 1.09
N ALA A 222 2.40 5.23 1.72
CA ALA A 222 2.24 6.64 1.38
C ALA A 222 3.55 7.42 1.52
N LEU A 223 4.25 7.22 2.63
CA LEU A 223 5.55 7.85 2.88
C LEU A 223 6.58 7.40 1.82
N ALA A 224 6.66 6.10 1.52
CA ALA A 224 7.55 5.59 0.48
C ALA A 224 7.24 6.20 -0.89
N ARG A 225 5.98 6.18 -1.34
CA ARG A 225 5.56 6.72 -2.65
C ARG A 225 5.77 8.23 -2.74
N THR A 226 5.44 8.95 -1.69
CA THR A 226 5.67 10.40 -1.61
C THR A 226 7.15 10.71 -1.70
N LEU A 227 7.99 10.05 -0.92
CA LEU A 227 9.44 10.25 -0.90
C LEU A 227 10.13 9.83 -2.21
N ASP A 228 9.60 8.81 -2.91
CA ASP A 228 10.11 8.40 -4.24
C ASP A 228 9.92 9.49 -5.30
N LEU A 229 8.86 10.27 -5.18
CA LEU A 229 8.48 11.34 -6.11
C LEU A 229 9.08 12.70 -5.72
N MET A 230 9.24 12.97 -4.43
CA MET A 230 9.67 14.28 -3.95
C MET A 230 11.13 14.59 -4.32
N PRO A 231 11.43 15.80 -4.84
CA PRO A 231 12.80 16.26 -4.97
C PRO A 231 13.55 16.23 -3.64
N ALA A 232 14.86 15.99 -3.68
CA ALA A 232 15.69 15.89 -2.48
C ALA A 232 15.63 17.15 -1.57
N LYS A 233 15.39 18.33 -2.15
CA LYS A 233 15.28 19.61 -1.45
C LYS A 233 13.83 20.08 -1.26
N ALA A 234 12.84 19.23 -1.51
CA ALA A 234 11.44 19.60 -1.32
C ALA A 234 11.15 19.91 0.16
N PRO A 235 10.23 20.85 0.43
CA PRO A 235 9.81 21.17 1.80
C PRO A 235 9.35 19.93 2.56
N HIS A 236 9.67 19.86 3.87
CA HIS A 236 9.24 18.80 4.79
C HIS A 236 9.72 17.37 4.49
N ARG A 237 10.51 17.16 3.41
CA ARG A 237 11.02 15.83 3.06
C ARG A 237 11.78 15.16 4.21
N ALA A 238 12.56 15.90 4.97
CA ALA A 238 13.35 15.36 6.09
C ALA A 238 12.45 14.78 7.20
N GLU A 239 11.31 15.40 7.46
CA GLU A 239 10.32 14.89 8.42
C GLU A 239 9.72 13.58 7.92
N TYR A 240 9.29 13.50 6.66
CA TYR A 240 8.75 12.25 6.10
C TYR A 240 9.77 11.11 6.10
N VAL A 241 11.05 11.41 5.85
CA VAL A 241 12.13 10.41 5.96
C VAL A 241 12.24 9.91 7.39
N LYS A 242 12.21 10.82 8.38
CA LYS A 242 12.28 10.43 9.78
C LYS A 242 11.08 9.58 10.20
N ASP A 243 9.87 9.99 9.85
CA ASP A 243 8.65 9.26 10.18
C ASP A 243 8.64 7.86 9.52
N PHE A 244 9.12 7.76 8.30
CA PHE A 244 9.30 6.48 7.62
C PHE A 244 10.31 5.57 8.34
N GLN A 245 11.46 6.11 8.78
CA GLN A 245 12.47 5.35 9.51
C GLN A 245 11.98 4.89 10.89
N ASP A 246 11.28 5.76 11.60
CA ASP A 246 10.70 5.45 12.92
C ASP A 246 9.65 4.33 12.79
N MET A 247 8.75 4.43 11.81
CA MET A 247 7.78 3.37 11.52
C MET A 247 8.45 2.05 11.14
N ALA A 248 9.46 2.08 10.28
CA ALA A 248 10.19 0.88 9.90
C ALA A 248 10.83 0.18 11.12
N ALA A 249 11.36 0.97 12.06
CA ALA A 249 11.95 0.43 13.28
C ALA A 249 10.89 -0.18 14.21
N ALA A 250 9.71 0.44 14.31
CA ALA A 250 8.59 -0.05 15.11
C ALA A 250 7.96 -1.33 14.52
N LEU A 251 7.87 -1.42 13.20
CA LEU A 251 7.29 -2.57 12.50
C LEU A 251 8.18 -3.82 12.56
N LEU A 252 9.51 -3.64 12.55
CA LEU A 252 10.46 -4.77 12.44
C LEU A 252 10.24 -5.87 13.50
N PRO A 253 10.10 -5.56 14.82
CA PRO A 253 9.88 -6.58 15.84
C PRO A 253 8.49 -7.23 15.80
N LEU A 254 7.51 -6.63 15.11
CA LEU A 254 6.14 -7.09 15.02
C LEU A 254 5.93 -8.16 13.92
N GLN A 255 6.97 -8.41 13.11
CA GLN A 255 6.91 -9.45 12.10
C GLN A 255 6.89 -10.84 12.73
N ARG A 256 5.92 -11.64 12.36
CA ARG A 256 5.76 -13.03 12.79
C ARG A 256 6.91 -13.91 12.29
N LYS A 257 7.08 -15.07 12.91
CA LYS A 257 8.09 -16.05 12.50
C LYS A 257 7.86 -16.58 11.08
N ASP A 258 6.59 -16.67 10.65
CA ASP A 258 6.19 -17.09 9.29
C ASP A 258 6.33 -16.00 8.22
N GLY A 259 6.74 -14.79 8.60
CA GLY A 259 6.99 -13.67 7.70
C GLY A 259 5.81 -12.71 7.54
N PHE A 260 4.60 -13.10 7.92
CA PHE A 260 3.45 -12.21 7.92
C PHE A 260 3.49 -11.21 9.08
N TYR A 261 2.54 -10.28 9.05
CA TYR A 261 2.14 -9.47 10.18
C TYR A 261 0.72 -9.85 10.60
N ASN A 262 0.39 -9.72 11.89
CA ASN A 262 -0.96 -9.94 12.38
C ASN A 262 -1.90 -8.82 11.88
N VAL A 263 -3.18 -9.11 11.79
CA VAL A 263 -4.22 -8.09 11.47
C VAL A 263 -4.21 -6.98 12.52
N SER A 264 -4.23 -7.34 13.82
CA SER A 264 -3.87 -6.44 14.91
C SER A 264 -2.37 -6.56 15.18
N LEU A 265 -1.60 -5.50 14.93
CA LEU A 265 -0.13 -5.53 15.04
C LEU A 265 0.35 -5.82 16.47
N ALA A 266 -0.33 -5.28 17.48
CA ALA A 266 0.09 -5.33 18.86
C ALA A 266 -0.58 -6.45 19.68
N ASP A 267 -1.60 -7.11 19.12
CA ASP A 267 -2.34 -8.17 19.79
C ASP A 267 -2.59 -9.36 18.87
N GLU A 268 -1.74 -10.37 18.96
CA GLU A 268 -1.92 -11.60 18.18
C GLU A 268 -3.12 -12.44 18.63
N SER A 269 -3.66 -12.20 19.82
CA SER A 269 -4.88 -12.87 20.31
C SER A 269 -6.15 -12.25 19.72
N ASN A 270 -6.09 -11.02 19.20
CA ASN A 270 -7.18 -10.31 18.57
C ASN A 270 -7.03 -10.28 17.05
N TYR A 271 -7.59 -11.28 16.37
CA TYR A 271 -7.43 -11.44 14.93
C TYR A 271 -5.95 -11.52 14.48
N GLY A 272 -5.19 -12.32 15.20
CA GLY A 272 -3.85 -12.73 14.81
C GLY A 272 -3.89 -13.62 13.57
N GLY A 273 -2.72 -13.95 13.09
CA GLY A 273 -2.55 -14.81 11.93
C GLY A 273 -2.19 -14.06 10.65
N PRO A 274 -1.99 -14.80 9.56
CA PRO A 274 -1.53 -14.23 8.30
C PRO A 274 -2.52 -13.18 7.76
N GLU A 275 -1.99 -12.04 7.34
CA GLU A 275 -2.74 -11.03 6.59
C GLU A 275 -1.87 -10.51 5.45
N LEU A 276 -2.37 -10.59 4.22
CA LEU A 276 -1.59 -10.28 3.02
C LEU A 276 -1.35 -8.78 2.85
N THR A 277 -2.38 -7.95 3.01
CA THR A 277 -2.33 -6.57 2.52
C THR A 277 -1.41 -5.68 3.33
N GLY A 278 -1.50 -5.71 4.66
CA GLY A 278 -0.56 -4.99 5.54
C GLY A 278 0.86 -5.50 5.36
N THR A 279 1.03 -6.84 5.30
CA THR A 279 2.35 -7.45 5.06
C THR A 279 2.95 -6.99 3.72
N ALA A 280 2.17 -6.98 2.64
CA ALA A 280 2.63 -6.53 1.32
C ALA A 280 3.07 -5.07 1.32
N LEU A 281 2.32 -4.19 1.98
CA LEU A 281 2.66 -2.77 2.07
C LEU A 281 3.93 -2.53 2.92
N PHE A 282 4.15 -3.34 3.96
CA PHE A 282 5.40 -3.29 4.74
C PHE A 282 6.60 -3.80 3.93
N VAL A 283 6.43 -4.90 3.20
CA VAL A 283 7.46 -5.40 2.26
C VAL A 283 7.78 -4.35 1.21
N TYR A 284 6.76 -3.76 0.59
CA TYR A 284 6.90 -2.66 -0.38
C TYR A 284 7.75 -1.52 0.18
N GLY A 285 7.33 -0.96 1.32
CA GLY A 285 8.01 0.19 1.89
C GLY A 285 9.43 -0.12 2.37
N MET A 286 9.65 -1.27 3.05
CA MET A 286 10.99 -1.66 3.50
C MET A 286 11.93 -1.92 2.31
N SER A 287 11.47 -2.62 1.27
CA SER A 287 12.26 -2.88 0.06
C SER A 287 12.63 -1.58 -0.65
N TRP A 288 11.67 -0.67 -0.80
CA TRP A 288 11.90 0.68 -1.32
C TRP A 288 12.92 1.45 -0.48
N GLY A 289 12.77 1.44 0.85
CA GLY A 289 13.67 2.12 1.77
C GLY A 289 15.11 1.62 1.70
N ILE A 290 15.30 0.31 1.54
CA ILE A 290 16.63 -0.29 1.32
C ILE A 290 17.20 0.17 -0.02
N ARG A 291 16.42 0.09 -1.10
CA ARG A 291 16.84 0.49 -2.44
C ARG A 291 17.25 1.96 -2.52
N GLN A 292 16.58 2.82 -1.77
CA GLN A 292 16.89 4.26 -1.68
C GLN A 292 18.02 4.60 -0.68
N GLY A 293 18.55 3.61 0.04
CA GLY A 293 19.57 3.83 1.07
C GLY A 293 19.06 4.56 2.32
N ILE A 294 17.72 4.65 2.50
CA ILE A 294 17.08 5.24 3.67
C ILE A 294 17.07 4.25 4.83
N LEU A 295 16.94 2.96 4.53
CA LEU A 295 17.01 1.87 5.49
C LEU A 295 18.28 1.03 5.26
N PRO A 296 19.03 0.66 6.32
CA PRO A 296 20.20 -0.20 6.17
C PRO A 296 19.78 -1.65 5.83
N ALA A 297 20.26 -2.17 4.71
CA ALA A 297 19.97 -3.54 4.26
C ALA A 297 20.33 -4.59 5.32
N SER A 298 21.44 -4.42 6.03
CA SER A 298 21.87 -5.33 7.11
C SER A 298 20.83 -5.54 8.21
N LYS A 299 19.94 -4.56 8.43
CA LYS A 299 18.89 -4.61 9.45
C LYS A 299 17.55 -5.11 8.89
N TYR A 300 17.19 -4.73 7.67
CA TYR A 300 15.82 -4.91 7.16
C TYR A 300 15.68 -5.99 6.08
N GLN A 301 16.75 -6.37 5.35
CA GLN A 301 16.66 -7.29 4.23
C GLN A 301 16.03 -8.62 4.61
N LYS A 302 16.44 -9.20 5.75
CA LYS A 302 15.86 -10.48 6.22
C LYS A 302 14.35 -10.40 6.45
N SER A 303 13.85 -9.26 6.92
CA SER A 303 12.40 -9.02 7.09
C SER A 303 11.70 -8.94 5.74
N VAL A 304 12.28 -8.22 4.78
CA VAL A 304 11.77 -8.13 3.41
C VAL A 304 11.68 -9.51 2.76
N ASP A 305 12.77 -10.29 2.81
CA ASP A 305 12.81 -11.62 2.20
C ASP A 305 11.77 -12.57 2.80
N LYS A 306 11.64 -12.59 4.12
CA LYS A 306 10.62 -13.38 4.82
C LYS A 306 9.20 -12.95 4.49
N GLY A 307 8.97 -11.64 4.50
CA GLY A 307 7.66 -11.08 4.18
C GLY A 307 7.26 -11.36 2.74
N TRP A 308 8.21 -11.22 1.80
CA TRP A 308 7.96 -11.56 0.40
C TRP A 308 7.61 -13.05 0.23
N MET A 309 8.41 -13.96 0.78
CA MET A 309 8.12 -15.40 0.73
C MET A 309 6.73 -15.72 1.29
N ALA A 310 6.33 -15.06 2.37
CA ALA A 310 5.02 -15.24 2.99
C ALA A 310 3.88 -14.82 2.04
N ILE A 311 3.92 -13.60 1.49
CA ILE A 311 2.86 -13.12 0.61
C ILE A 311 2.87 -13.81 -0.77
N ASP A 312 4.03 -14.18 -1.29
CA ASP A 312 4.14 -14.93 -2.54
C ASP A 312 3.51 -16.32 -2.44
N SER A 313 3.61 -16.96 -1.26
CA SER A 313 2.94 -18.23 -0.96
C SER A 313 1.40 -18.14 -0.93
N CYS A 314 0.84 -16.94 -0.89
CA CYS A 314 -0.61 -16.71 -0.96
C CYS A 314 -1.18 -16.86 -2.38
N VAL A 315 -0.34 -16.81 -3.40
CA VAL A 315 -0.80 -16.95 -4.79
C VAL A 315 -1.21 -18.40 -5.05
N GLN A 316 -2.50 -18.62 -5.25
CA GLN A 316 -3.04 -19.94 -5.56
C GLN A 316 -2.75 -20.30 -7.03
N PRO A 317 -2.85 -21.60 -7.42
CA PRO A 317 -2.58 -22.03 -8.80
C PRO A 317 -3.44 -21.33 -9.87
N ASN A 318 -4.62 -20.83 -9.51
CA ASN A 318 -5.50 -20.05 -10.39
C ASN A 318 -5.25 -18.53 -10.32
N GLY A 319 -4.32 -18.08 -9.46
CA GLY A 319 -4.01 -16.67 -9.25
C GLY A 319 -4.80 -15.97 -8.14
N PHE A 320 -5.77 -16.66 -7.52
CA PHE A 320 -6.46 -16.11 -6.34
C PHE A 320 -5.46 -15.85 -5.21
N LEU A 321 -5.60 -14.71 -4.54
CA LEU A 321 -4.76 -14.35 -3.39
C LEU A 321 -5.43 -14.70 -2.07
N ALA A 322 -4.81 -15.62 -1.33
CA ALA A 322 -5.25 -16.01 -0.01
C ALA A 322 -4.95 -14.92 1.06
N TYR A 323 -5.62 -15.01 2.19
CA TYR A 323 -5.37 -14.18 3.38
C TYR A 323 -5.52 -12.67 3.16
N VAL A 324 -6.41 -12.25 2.28
CA VAL A 324 -6.78 -10.85 2.10
C VAL A 324 -7.93 -10.51 3.04
N GLN A 325 -7.70 -9.61 4.00
CA GLN A 325 -8.76 -9.06 4.84
C GLN A 325 -9.69 -8.19 4.00
N GLY A 326 -11.00 -8.39 4.10
CA GLY A 326 -12.00 -7.53 3.45
C GLY A 326 -11.90 -6.06 3.89
N THR A 327 -12.65 -5.17 3.24
CA THR A 327 -12.63 -3.74 3.60
C THR A 327 -13.14 -3.52 5.02
N GLY A 328 -12.58 -2.50 5.67
CA GLY A 328 -12.91 -2.16 7.05
C GLY A 328 -12.01 -1.07 7.61
N LYS A 329 -12.05 -0.87 8.91
CA LYS A 329 -11.27 0.12 9.65
C LYS A 329 -10.54 -0.43 10.88
N GLU A 330 -10.78 -1.69 11.22
CA GLU A 330 -10.26 -2.33 12.43
C GLU A 330 -10.02 -3.83 12.24
N PRO A 331 -9.34 -4.50 13.17
CA PRO A 331 -9.00 -5.91 13.04
C PRO A 331 -10.17 -6.86 12.82
N LYS A 332 -11.33 -6.59 13.41
CA LYS A 332 -12.53 -7.46 13.27
C LYS A 332 -13.25 -7.34 11.93
N ASP A 333 -13.03 -6.22 11.20
CA ASP A 333 -13.73 -6.00 9.95
C ASP A 333 -13.15 -6.89 8.84
N GLY A 334 -14.02 -7.24 7.88
CA GLY A 334 -13.61 -8.04 6.72
C GLY A 334 -13.11 -9.45 7.05
N GLN A 335 -13.50 -9.97 8.20
CA GLN A 335 -13.21 -11.35 8.62
C GLN A 335 -14.21 -12.34 8.00
N PRO A 336 -13.87 -13.63 7.87
CA PRO A 336 -12.60 -14.25 8.26
C PRO A 336 -11.47 -14.01 7.25
N VAL A 337 -10.22 -13.94 7.72
CA VAL A 337 -9.01 -13.91 6.88
C VAL A 337 -8.42 -15.32 6.85
N THR A 338 -8.70 -16.06 5.78
CA THR A 338 -8.28 -17.46 5.63
C THR A 338 -7.66 -17.72 4.24
N LYS A 339 -7.18 -18.94 4.03
CA LYS A 339 -6.66 -19.37 2.74
C LYS A 339 -7.70 -19.32 1.61
N THR A 340 -8.97 -19.41 1.93
CA THR A 340 -10.07 -19.57 0.96
C THR A 340 -11.16 -18.51 1.06
N SER A 341 -11.09 -17.61 2.07
CA SER A 341 -12.06 -16.52 2.18
C SER A 341 -11.89 -15.52 1.04
N VAL A 342 -12.99 -15.20 0.38
CA VAL A 342 -13.03 -14.19 -0.66
C VAL A 342 -13.37 -12.84 -0.01
N PRO A 343 -12.51 -11.82 -0.14
CA PRO A 343 -12.83 -10.49 0.40
C PRO A 343 -13.98 -9.86 -0.39
N ASN A 344 -14.66 -8.89 0.23
CA ASN A 344 -15.77 -8.16 -0.42
C ASN A 344 -15.35 -7.37 -1.68
N PHE A 345 -14.04 -7.05 -1.81
CA PHE A 345 -13.41 -6.54 -3.02
C PHE A 345 -12.10 -7.29 -3.24
N GLU A 346 -11.88 -7.78 -4.44
CA GLU A 346 -10.68 -8.58 -4.77
C GLU A 346 -9.54 -7.73 -5.37
N ASP A 347 -9.76 -6.42 -5.54
CA ASP A 347 -8.88 -5.51 -6.27
C ASP A 347 -7.69 -5.00 -5.46
N PHE A 348 -7.93 -4.38 -4.29
CA PHE A 348 -6.84 -3.73 -3.52
C PHE A 348 -5.80 -4.73 -3.00
N GLY A 349 -6.21 -5.96 -2.67
CA GLY A 349 -5.27 -7.02 -2.25
C GLY A 349 -4.27 -7.37 -3.36
N ALA A 350 -4.78 -7.52 -4.59
CA ALA A 350 -3.93 -7.73 -5.76
C ALA A 350 -3.02 -6.52 -6.00
N GLY A 351 -3.53 -5.30 -5.85
CA GLY A 351 -2.73 -4.07 -5.95
C GLY A 351 -1.59 -4.03 -4.95
N CYS A 352 -1.84 -4.32 -3.66
CA CYS A 352 -0.80 -4.37 -2.63
C CYS A 352 0.29 -5.41 -2.95
N TYR A 353 -0.12 -6.62 -3.40
CA TYR A 353 0.81 -7.67 -3.80
C TYR A 353 1.69 -7.25 -4.99
N LEU A 354 1.09 -6.64 -6.02
CA LEU A 354 1.82 -6.16 -7.20
C LEU A 354 2.80 -5.03 -6.85
N LEU A 355 2.44 -4.11 -5.96
CA LEU A 355 3.34 -3.07 -5.44
C LEU A 355 4.54 -3.70 -4.74
N ALA A 356 4.32 -4.66 -3.83
CA ALA A 356 5.42 -5.34 -3.14
C ALA A 356 6.35 -6.07 -4.13
N GLY A 357 5.78 -6.87 -5.05
CA GLY A 357 6.55 -7.60 -6.07
C GLY A 357 7.35 -6.67 -6.96
N SER A 358 6.84 -5.48 -7.27
CA SER A 358 7.56 -4.50 -8.08
C SER A 358 8.85 -4.02 -7.39
N GLU A 359 8.82 -3.77 -6.08
CA GLU A 359 10.03 -3.36 -5.35
C GLU A 359 11.02 -4.52 -5.15
N ILE A 360 10.53 -5.74 -4.96
CA ILE A 360 11.39 -6.94 -4.96
C ILE A 360 12.15 -7.07 -6.29
N LEU A 361 11.49 -6.80 -7.42
CA LEU A 361 12.12 -6.87 -8.74
C LEU A 361 13.05 -5.69 -9.05
N LYS A 362 12.87 -4.53 -8.42
CA LYS A 362 13.75 -3.37 -8.52
C LYS A 362 14.98 -3.48 -7.62
N ALA A 363 14.95 -4.33 -6.60
CA ALA A 363 16.11 -4.57 -5.72
C ALA A 363 17.25 -5.22 -6.52
N LYS A 364 18.46 -4.62 -6.41
CA LYS A 364 19.67 -5.09 -7.13
C LYS A 364 20.31 -6.29 -6.45
#